data_843d285ea636855dd83ba4e75ce63317
#
_entry.id   843d285ea636855dd83ba4e75ce63317
#
_cell.length_a   1.000
_cell.length_b   1.000
_cell.length_c   1.000
_cell.angle_alpha   90.00
_cell.angle_beta   90.00
_cell.angle_gamma   90.00
#
_symmetry.space_group_name_H-M   'P 1'
#
loop_
_entity.id
_entity.type
_entity.pdbx_description
1 polymer ?
#
loop_
_entity_poly.entity_id
_entity_poly.type
_entity_poly.pdbx_seq_one_letter_code
_entity_poly.pdbx_strand_id
1 'polypeptide(L)'
;MSNFDEYADKFETIRMTRTDGVLEMHFHTHGGPLVWNLTAHREFEQAFLDVGRDRENDVVIMTGTGDAFSGPSIAPGMHQNRNSMTPTIYDPIYWEAKHLLINLLNIEAPVISIINGPAVRHAELPLLGDIVLASDTATIQDTAHFQGGMVPGDGMHLIMPLLMGRARGHYFLLTGQSISATEALEMGLVNEVLPPADLLPRARELARSMLKQPRLVRRYIRTCLNQELKARLHDVLGYGLALEGIARMKEPAV
;
A
#
# COMPACT_ATOMS: atom_id res chain seq x y z
N MET A 1 10.13 2.20 -22.05
CA MET A 1 10.38 2.77 -20.70
C MET A 1 9.36 3.87 -20.53
N SER A 2 8.69 3.96 -19.37
CA SER A 2 7.76 5.07 -19.10
C SER A 2 8.55 6.36 -18.89
N ASN A 3 7.97 7.49 -19.31
CA ASN A 3 8.52 8.82 -19.07
C ASN A 3 7.59 9.53 -18.08
N PHE A 4 8.12 10.30 -17.14
CA PHE A 4 7.35 10.98 -16.09
C PHE A 4 6.18 11.79 -16.65
N ASP A 5 6.41 12.55 -17.71
CA ASP A 5 5.38 13.39 -18.34
C ASP A 5 4.20 12.58 -18.93
N GLU A 6 4.38 11.27 -19.17
CA GLU A 6 3.32 10.39 -19.69
C GLU A 6 2.37 9.89 -18.59
N TYR A 7 2.79 9.94 -17.30
CA TYR A 7 1.98 9.40 -16.21
C TYR A 7 1.80 10.32 -15.01
N ALA A 8 2.50 11.45 -14.94
CA ALA A 8 2.46 12.36 -13.78
C ALA A 8 1.05 12.85 -13.43
N ASP A 9 0.26 13.19 -14.45
CA ASP A 9 -1.09 13.73 -14.33
C ASP A 9 -2.19 12.75 -14.77
N LYS A 10 -1.84 11.44 -14.87
CA LYS A 10 -2.73 10.41 -15.41
C LYS A 10 -3.81 9.95 -14.42
N PHE A 11 -3.60 10.13 -13.12
CA PHE A 11 -4.38 9.50 -12.06
C PHE A 11 -5.22 10.52 -11.29
N GLU A 12 -6.46 10.17 -10.97
CA GLU A 12 -7.38 11.00 -10.18
C GLU A 12 -7.08 10.94 -8.68
N THR A 13 -6.49 9.82 -8.21
CA THR A 13 -6.25 9.55 -6.78
C THR A 13 -4.79 9.67 -6.37
N ILE A 14 -3.90 9.98 -7.31
CA ILE A 14 -2.46 10.06 -7.05
C ILE A 14 -1.89 11.30 -7.73
N ARG A 15 -1.42 12.26 -6.95
CA ARG A 15 -0.65 13.40 -7.42
C ARG A 15 0.84 13.07 -7.34
N MET A 16 1.57 13.31 -8.41
CA MET A 16 3.00 13.02 -8.49
C MET A 16 3.81 14.27 -8.78
N THR A 17 4.97 14.38 -8.15
CA THR A 17 5.99 15.37 -8.47
C THR A 17 7.36 14.73 -8.43
N ARG A 18 8.28 15.17 -9.31
CA ARG A 18 9.64 14.65 -9.33
C ARG A 18 10.66 15.78 -9.33
N THR A 19 11.63 15.70 -8.41
CA THR A 19 12.75 16.66 -8.32
C THR A 19 14.03 15.87 -8.10
N ASP A 20 15.04 16.10 -8.93
CA ASP A 20 16.37 15.49 -8.84
C ASP A 20 16.33 13.95 -8.70
N GLY A 21 15.42 13.28 -9.43
CA GLY A 21 15.25 11.84 -9.38
C GLY A 21 14.45 11.31 -8.17
N VAL A 22 14.03 12.17 -7.24
CA VAL A 22 13.10 11.81 -6.16
C VAL A 22 11.67 12.01 -6.63
N LEU A 23 10.93 10.94 -6.75
CA LEU A 23 9.50 10.93 -7.05
C LEU A 23 8.70 10.98 -5.75
N GLU A 24 7.80 11.95 -5.60
CA GLU A 24 6.83 12.00 -4.51
C GLU A 24 5.44 11.64 -5.04
N MET A 25 4.81 10.65 -4.43
CA MET A 25 3.44 10.19 -4.71
C MET A 25 2.54 10.55 -3.52
N HIS A 26 1.57 11.43 -3.75
CA HIS A 26 0.60 11.86 -2.75
C HIS A 26 -0.77 11.25 -3.06
N PHE A 27 -1.23 10.35 -2.22
CA PHE A 27 -2.50 9.67 -2.38
C PHE A 27 -3.64 10.52 -1.85
N HIS A 28 -4.72 10.65 -2.62
CA HIS A 28 -5.82 11.53 -2.26
C HIS A 28 -7.15 11.12 -2.90
N THR A 29 -8.23 11.65 -2.34
CA THR A 29 -9.55 11.70 -2.98
C THR A 29 -9.99 13.15 -2.99
N HIS A 30 -10.12 13.74 -4.18
CA HIS A 30 -10.49 15.15 -4.37
C HIS A 30 -9.61 16.15 -3.58
N GLY A 31 -8.31 15.85 -3.44
CA GLY A 31 -7.35 16.68 -2.72
C GLY A 31 -7.34 16.55 -1.20
N GLY A 32 -8.20 15.72 -0.61
CA GLY A 32 -8.23 15.35 0.81
C GLY A 32 -7.67 13.95 1.06
N PRO A 33 -7.86 13.40 2.27
CA PRO A 33 -7.45 12.04 2.60
C PRO A 33 -7.98 11.00 1.61
N LEU A 34 -7.19 9.98 1.34
CA LEU A 34 -7.58 8.91 0.43
C LEU A 34 -8.78 8.13 1.00
N VAL A 35 -9.86 8.10 0.26
CA VAL A 35 -11.00 7.21 0.47
C VAL A 35 -10.91 6.08 -0.53
N TRP A 36 -10.53 4.89 -0.07
CA TRP A 36 -10.30 3.73 -0.93
C TRP A 36 -11.57 3.33 -1.70
N ASN A 37 -11.44 3.21 -3.00
CA ASN A 37 -12.53 2.85 -3.92
C ASN A 37 -11.98 2.06 -5.12
N LEU A 38 -12.84 1.64 -6.06
CA LEU A 38 -12.43 0.88 -7.23
C LEU A 38 -11.54 1.70 -8.21
N THR A 39 -11.67 3.03 -8.23
CA THR A 39 -10.78 3.88 -9.02
C THR A 39 -9.38 3.86 -8.44
N ALA A 40 -9.23 4.10 -7.13
CA ALA A 40 -7.94 4.00 -6.46
C ALA A 40 -7.32 2.62 -6.64
N HIS A 41 -8.10 1.54 -6.48
CA HIS A 41 -7.63 0.16 -6.65
C HIS A 41 -6.98 -0.06 -8.02
N ARG A 42 -7.62 0.35 -9.11
CA ARG A 42 -7.11 0.25 -10.48
C ARG A 42 -5.93 1.18 -10.73
N GLU A 43 -6.01 2.43 -10.25
CA GLU A 43 -4.98 3.43 -10.47
C GLU A 43 -3.67 3.10 -9.77
N PHE A 44 -3.71 2.55 -8.55
CA PHE A 44 -2.51 2.16 -7.82
C PHE A 44 -1.77 1.01 -8.53
N GLU A 45 -2.49 0.01 -9.04
CA GLU A 45 -1.89 -1.05 -9.86
C GLU A 45 -1.10 -0.47 -11.03
N GLN A 46 -1.74 0.40 -11.82
CA GLN A 46 -1.13 1.00 -13.00
C GLN A 46 -0.03 2.01 -12.64
N ALA A 47 -0.21 2.81 -11.59
CA ALA A 47 0.77 3.80 -11.16
C ALA A 47 2.09 3.13 -10.73
N PHE A 48 2.02 2.08 -9.93
CA PHE A 48 3.23 1.36 -9.53
C PHE A 48 3.93 0.70 -10.72
N LEU A 49 3.18 0.24 -11.73
CA LEU A 49 3.75 -0.28 -12.97
C LEU A 49 4.49 0.83 -13.75
N ASP A 50 3.85 2.00 -13.94
CA ASP A 50 4.43 3.12 -14.68
C ASP A 50 5.68 3.66 -13.96
N VAL A 51 5.59 3.85 -12.64
CA VAL A 51 6.71 4.29 -11.78
C VAL A 51 7.88 3.30 -11.82
N GLY A 52 7.61 1.99 -11.76
CA GLY A 52 8.64 0.96 -11.81
C GLY A 52 9.36 0.88 -13.16
N ARG A 53 8.67 1.23 -14.25
CA ARG A 53 9.24 1.26 -15.61
C ARG A 53 10.04 2.52 -15.91
N ASP A 54 9.84 3.59 -15.16
CA ASP A 54 10.60 4.84 -15.34
C ASP A 54 11.95 4.76 -14.62
N ARG A 55 13.00 4.66 -15.44
CA ARG A 55 14.38 4.50 -14.93
C ARG A 55 14.97 5.79 -14.35
N GLU A 56 14.30 6.93 -14.52
CA GLU A 56 14.73 8.21 -13.94
C GLU A 56 14.20 8.42 -12.50
N ASN A 57 13.35 7.53 -12.00
CA ASN A 57 13.00 7.48 -10.59
C ASN A 57 14.15 6.83 -9.80
N ASP A 58 14.87 7.62 -9.02
CA ASP A 58 16.03 7.21 -8.23
C ASP A 58 15.67 6.84 -6.78
N VAL A 59 14.67 7.50 -6.20
CA VAL A 59 14.03 7.23 -4.93
C VAL A 59 12.55 7.57 -5.05
N VAL A 60 11.67 6.80 -4.44
CA VAL A 60 10.23 7.05 -4.39
C VAL A 60 9.81 7.35 -2.96
N ILE A 61 9.04 8.41 -2.73
CA ILE A 61 8.38 8.73 -1.47
C ILE A 61 6.88 8.55 -1.68
N MET A 62 6.22 7.75 -0.84
CA MET A 62 4.76 7.56 -0.87
C MET A 62 4.15 8.12 0.41
N THR A 63 3.08 8.91 0.30
CA THR A 63 2.37 9.47 1.45
C THR A 63 0.88 9.67 1.15
N GLY A 64 0.06 9.68 2.18
CA GLY A 64 -1.32 10.17 2.08
C GLY A 64 -1.37 11.70 2.00
N THR A 65 -2.55 12.25 1.79
CA THR A 65 -2.84 13.69 1.77
C THR A 65 -3.73 14.05 2.97
N GLY A 66 -3.51 15.21 3.56
CA GLY A 66 -4.24 15.64 4.76
C GLY A 66 -3.79 14.89 6.01
N ASP A 67 -4.73 14.46 6.83
CA ASP A 67 -4.53 13.89 8.15
C ASP A 67 -4.68 12.36 8.21
N ALA A 68 -4.79 11.68 7.08
CA ALA A 68 -4.84 10.22 7.01
C ALA A 68 -4.08 9.68 5.79
N PHE A 69 -3.54 8.47 5.93
CA PHE A 69 -2.97 7.74 4.80
C PHE A 69 -4.10 7.14 3.94
N SER A 70 -5.05 6.42 4.60
CA SER A 70 -6.19 5.79 3.92
C SER A 70 -7.36 5.57 4.88
N GLY A 71 -8.50 6.20 4.63
CA GLY A 71 -9.67 6.20 5.51
C GLY A 71 -9.60 7.31 6.55
N PRO A 72 -10.43 7.34 7.61
CA PRO A 72 -11.35 6.29 8.07
C PRO A 72 -12.64 6.16 7.24
N SER A 73 -12.93 7.15 6.39
CA SER A 73 -14.15 7.13 5.59
C SER A 73 -14.15 5.98 4.59
N ILE A 74 -15.34 5.42 4.36
CA ILE A 74 -15.58 4.33 3.42
C ILE A 74 -16.29 4.94 2.22
N ALA A 75 -15.83 4.62 1.01
CA ALA A 75 -16.50 5.06 -0.21
C ALA A 75 -17.96 4.57 -0.22
N PRO A 76 -18.92 5.45 -0.58
CA PRO A 76 -20.32 5.04 -0.73
C PRO A 76 -20.43 3.83 -1.65
N GLY A 77 -21.20 2.81 -1.25
CA GLY A 77 -21.43 1.61 -2.06
C GLY A 77 -20.43 0.47 -1.89
N MET A 78 -19.26 0.67 -1.30
CA MET A 78 -18.30 -0.44 -1.13
C MET A 78 -18.78 -1.57 -0.22
N HIS A 79 -19.65 -1.29 0.76
CA HIS A 79 -20.26 -2.32 1.61
C HIS A 79 -21.65 -2.75 1.19
N GLN A 80 -22.33 -1.98 0.33
CA GLN A 80 -23.74 -2.25 -0.03
C GLN A 80 -23.90 -3.42 -1.00
N ASN A 81 -22.81 -3.89 -1.63
CA ASN A 81 -22.88 -4.88 -2.70
C ASN A 81 -22.41 -6.30 -2.31
N ARG A 82 -22.44 -6.68 -1.02
CA ARG A 82 -22.10 -8.06 -0.62
C ARG A 82 -22.95 -9.13 -1.31
N ASN A 83 -24.20 -8.79 -1.67
CA ASN A 83 -25.13 -9.70 -2.31
C ASN A 83 -25.19 -9.58 -3.84
N SER A 84 -24.30 -8.81 -4.45
CA SER A 84 -24.28 -8.60 -5.90
C SER A 84 -22.96 -8.98 -6.57
N MET A 85 -21.97 -9.46 -5.82
CA MET A 85 -20.72 -9.89 -6.39
C MET A 85 -20.92 -11.12 -7.27
N THR A 86 -20.52 -11.02 -8.52
CA THR A 86 -20.51 -12.11 -9.49
C THR A 86 -19.08 -12.37 -9.95
N PRO A 87 -18.78 -13.55 -10.52
CA PRO A 87 -17.45 -13.81 -11.09
C PRO A 87 -17.00 -12.74 -12.09
N THR A 88 -17.91 -12.26 -12.94
CA THR A 88 -17.62 -11.22 -13.95
C THR A 88 -17.29 -9.87 -13.32
N ILE A 89 -17.91 -9.51 -12.18
CA ILE A 89 -17.61 -8.27 -11.45
C ILE A 89 -16.29 -8.41 -10.69
N TYR A 90 -16.02 -9.61 -10.15
CA TYR A 90 -14.80 -9.86 -9.35
C TYR A 90 -13.55 -10.02 -10.19
N ASP A 91 -13.64 -10.54 -11.40
CA ASP A 91 -12.50 -10.83 -12.27
C ASP A 91 -11.54 -9.63 -12.47
N PRO A 92 -12.01 -8.41 -12.83
CA PRO A 92 -11.14 -7.24 -12.88
C PRO A 92 -10.49 -6.89 -11.52
N ILE A 93 -11.25 -7.01 -10.42
CA ILE A 93 -10.75 -6.73 -9.07
C ILE A 93 -9.64 -7.73 -8.70
N TYR A 94 -9.85 -9.02 -8.99
CA TYR A 94 -8.85 -10.07 -8.81
C TYR A 94 -7.56 -9.76 -9.59
N TRP A 95 -7.70 -9.37 -10.86
CA TRP A 95 -6.57 -9.02 -11.69
C TRP A 95 -5.77 -7.85 -11.11
N GLU A 96 -6.45 -6.75 -10.80
CA GLU A 96 -5.84 -5.54 -10.25
C GLU A 96 -5.16 -5.82 -8.90
N ALA A 97 -5.86 -6.46 -7.95
CA ALA A 97 -5.32 -6.81 -6.63
C ALA A 97 -4.09 -7.70 -6.71
N LYS A 98 -4.08 -8.66 -7.64
CA LYS A 98 -2.96 -9.55 -7.85
C LYS A 98 -1.70 -8.81 -8.30
N HIS A 99 -1.84 -7.74 -9.06
CA HIS A 99 -0.73 -6.99 -9.62
C HIS A 99 -0.32 -5.80 -8.75
N LEU A 100 -1.22 -5.23 -7.97
CA LEU A 100 -0.98 -4.02 -7.19
C LEU A 100 0.24 -4.14 -6.28
N LEU A 101 0.29 -5.14 -5.41
CA LEU A 101 1.43 -5.34 -4.50
C LEU A 101 2.70 -5.78 -5.24
N ILE A 102 2.55 -6.61 -6.26
CA ILE A 102 3.68 -7.08 -7.06
C ILE A 102 4.32 -5.91 -7.82
N ASN A 103 3.51 -5.01 -8.40
CA ASN A 103 4.01 -3.82 -9.09
C ASN A 103 4.73 -2.87 -8.12
N LEU A 104 4.20 -2.67 -6.91
CA LEU A 104 4.88 -1.90 -5.87
C LEU A 104 6.26 -2.49 -5.52
N LEU A 105 6.34 -3.80 -5.33
CA LEU A 105 7.61 -4.49 -5.05
C LEU A 105 8.54 -4.59 -6.27
N ASN A 106 8.03 -4.39 -7.47
CA ASN A 106 8.82 -4.33 -8.71
C ASN A 106 9.45 -2.95 -8.98
N ILE A 107 9.06 -1.92 -8.23
CA ILE A 107 9.79 -0.65 -8.26
C ILE A 107 11.19 -0.92 -7.71
N GLU A 108 12.21 -0.83 -8.56
CA GLU A 108 13.60 -1.10 -8.15
C GLU A 108 14.24 0.07 -7.38
N ALA A 109 13.73 1.31 -7.57
CA ALA A 109 14.16 2.45 -6.76
C ALA A 109 13.76 2.25 -5.29
N PRO A 110 14.59 2.62 -4.29
CA PRO A 110 14.19 2.59 -2.89
C PRO A 110 12.89 3.35 -2.66
N VAL A 111 12.02 2.79 -1.83
CA VAL A 111 10.71 3.36 -1.48
C VAL A 111 10.69 3.75 -0.01
N ILE A 112 10.44 5.03 0.26
CA ILE A 112 10.20 5.56 1.59
C ILE A 112 8.69 5.80 1.72
N SER A 113 8.04 5.15 2.67
CA SER A 113 6.63 5.33 2.95
C SER A 113 6.41 6.24 4.15
N ILE A 114 5.41 7.09 4.07
CA ILE A 114 4.99 7.96 5.17
C ILE A 114 3.54 7.63 5.51
N ILE A 115 3.30 7.11 6.70
CA ILE A 115 1.96 6.93 7.28
C ILE A 115 1.63 8.24 8.02
N ASN A 116 1.06 9.21 7.29
CA ASN A 116 0.82 10.58 7.76
C ASN A 116 -0.35 10.73 8.76
N GLY A 117 -1.08 9.66 9.02
CA GLY A 117 -2.22 9.56 9.92
C GLY A 117 -2.83 8.16 9.83
N PRO A 118 -4.12 7.95 10.19
CA PRO A 118 -4.73 6.63 10.12
C PRO A 118 -4.57 5.94 8.77
N ALA A 119 -4.11 4.68 8.79
CA ALA A 119 -4.03 3.75 7.67
C ALA A 119 -4.93 2.56 8.00
N VAL A 120 -6.21 2.65 7.63
CA VAL A 120 -7.25 1.69 8.03
C VAL A 120 -7.81 0.88 6.87
N ARG A 121 -7.32 1.18 5.66
CA ARG A 121 -7.58 0.45 4.41
C ARG A 121 -6.26 0.27 3.69
N HIS A 122 -5.95 -0.94 3.25
CA HIS A 122 -4.71 -1.26 2.58
C HIS A 122 -3.47 -0.75 3.33
N ALA A 123 -3.44 -0.98 4.65
CA ALA A 123 -2.31 -0.61 5.50
C ALA A 123 -1.01 -1.36 5.12
N GLU A 124 -1.11 -2.47 4.40
CA GLU A 124 0.02 -3.19 3.85
C GLU A 124 0.82 -2.38 2.83
N LEU A 125 0.16 -1.45 2.10
CA LEU A 125 0.85 -0.65 1.08
C LEU A 125 2.01 0.17 1.64
N PRO A 126 1.82 1.03 2.66
CA PRO A 126 2.92 1.76 3.24
C PRO A 126 3.92 0.84 3.98
N LEU A 127 3.47 -0.29 4.53
CA LEU A 127 4.33 -1.25 5.22
C LEU A 127 5.25 -2.03 4.26
N LEU A 128 5.02 -1.97 2.95
CA LEU A 128 5.88 -2.52 1.90
C LEU A 128 6.97 -1.53 1.42
N GLY A 129 7.06 -0.35 2.01
CA GLY A 129 8.20 0.54 1.84
C GLY A 129 9.48 -0.03 2.45
N ASP A 130 10.65 0.36 1.93
CA ASP A 130 11.94 -0.05 2.49
C ASP A 130 12.26 0.69 3.79
N ILE A 131 11.76 1.92 3.91
CA ILE A 131 11.74 2.71 5.14
C ILE A 131 10.32 3.22 5.35
N VAL A 132 9.79 3.05 6.55
CA VAL A 132 8.44 3.48 6.92
C VAL A 132 8.52 4.51 8.04
N LEU A 133 8.08 5.74 7.75
CA LEU A 133 7.92 6.81 8.74
C LEU A 133 6.44 6.91 9.12
N ALA A 134 6.14 7.14 10.38
CA ALA A 134 4.78 7.32 10.84
C ALA A 134 4.60 8.64 11.59
N SER A 135 3.42 9.27 11.41
CA SER A 135 2.98 10.34 12.29
C SER A 135 2.75 9.80 13.71
N ASP A 136 2.98 10.61 14.71
CA ASP A 136 2.59 10.32 16.10
C ASP A 136 1.06 10.14 16.27
N THR A 137 0.28 10.60 15.30
CA THR A 137 -1.18 10.41 15.23
C THR A 137 -1.59 9.22 14.36
N ALA A 138 -0.63 8.50 13.76
CA ALA A 138 -0.93 7.38 12.89
C ALA A 138 -1.50 6.18 13.66
N THR A 139 -2.43 5.50 13.03
CA THR A 139 -2.92 4.19 13.46
C THR A 139 -2.92 3.23 12.28
N ILE A 140 -2.62 1.97 12.55
CA ILE A 140 -2.64 0.88 11.56
C ILE A 140 -3.79 -0.05 11.94
N GLN A 141 -4.71 -0.29 11.02
CA GLN A 141 -5.87 -1.15 11.24
C GLN A 141 -6.30 -1.83 9.93
N ASP A 142 -6.92 -2.97 10.02
CA ASP A 142 -7.64 -3.60 8.92
C ASP A 142 -9.14 -3.55 9.17
N THR A 143 -9.81 -2.56 8.60
CA THR A 143 -11.27 -2.41 8.70
C THR A 143 -12.02 -3.05 7.53
N ALA A 144 -11.28 -3.53 6.51
CA ALA A 144 -11.87 -4.08 5.30
C ALA A 144 -12.26 -5.54 5.45
N HIS A 145 -11.34 -6.36 5.94
CA HIS A 145 -11.45 -7.81 5.85
C HIS A 145 -12.32 -8.42 6.94
N PHE A 146 -11.78 -9.08 7.93
CA PHE A 146 -12.59 -9.87 8.86
C PHE A 146 -13.69 -9.06 9.55
N GLN A 147 -13.36 -7.86 10.04
CA GLN A 147 -14.35 -6.93 10.63
C GLN A 147 -15.36 -6.44 9.57
N GLY A 148 -14.91 -6.24 8.35
CA GLY A 148 -15.74 -5.95 7.18
C GLY A 148 -16.44 -7.19 6.60
N GLY A 149 -16.21 -8.42 7.11
CA GLY A 149 -16.79 -9.69 6.64
C GLY A 149 -16.19 -10.17 5.32
N MET A 150 -14.92 -9.91 5.10
CA MET A 150 -14.16 -10.41 3.94
C MET A 150 -12.98 -11.25 4.42
N VAL A 151 -12.46 -12.09 3.53
CA VAL A 151 -11.20 -12.79 3.72
C VAL A 151 -10.07 -11.83 3.40
N PRO A 152 -8.98 -11.74 4.20
CA PRO A 152 -7.84 -10.87 3.91
C PRO A 152 -6.95 -11.44 2.79
N GLY A 153 -7.57 -11.67 1.62
CA GLY A 153 -6.97 -12.40 0.50
C GLY A 153 -5.99 -11.59 -0.35
N ASP A 154 -6.02 -10.28 -0.24
CA ASP A 154 -5.27 -9.30 -1.03
C ASP A 154 -3.80 -9.11 -0.61
N GLY A 155 -3.25 -10.03 0.19
CA GLY A 155 -1.87 -10.00 0.69
C GLY A 155 -1.75 -9.78 2.19
N MET A 156 -2.76 -9.20 2.86
CA MET A 156 -2.77 -8.99 4.31
C MET A 156 -2.52 -10.27 5.09
N HIS A 157 -3.06 -11.42 4.64
CA HIS A 157 -2.89 -12.73 5.26
C HIS A 157 -1.44 -13.24 5.28
N LEU A 158 -0.59 -12.73 4.41
CA LEU A 158 0.85 -13.00 4.41
C LEU A 158 1.65 -11.88 5.10
N ILE A 159 1.40 -10.62 4.73
CA ILE A 159 2.23 -9.48 5.11
C ILE A 159 2.17 -9.26 6.62
N MET A 160 0.98 -9.21 7.22
CA MET A 160 0.86 -8.93 8.64
C MET A 160 1.49 -10.01 9.52
N PRO A 161 1.23 -11.34 9.32
CA PRO A 161 1.95 -12.37 10.05
C PRO A 161 3.47 -12.38 9.82
N LEU A 162 3.93 -11.96 8.64
CA LEU A 162 5.37 -11.87 8.35
C LEU A 162 6.03 -10.74 9.14
N LEU A 163 5.41 -9.57 9.19
CA LEU A 163 5.97 -8.39 9.86
C LEU A 163 5.82 -8.44 11.39
N MET A 164 4.70 -8.95 11.89
CA MET A 164 4.38 -8.96 13.34
C MET A 164 4.71 -10.26 14.04
N GLY A 165 5.08 -11.30 13.28
CA GLY A 165 5.06 -12.68 13.74
C GLY A 165 3.66 -13.28 13.73
N ARG A 166 3.57 -14.62 13.55
CA ARG A 166 2.31 -15.33 13.31
C ARG A 166 1.22 -15.03 14.34
N ALA A 167 1.53 -15.07 15.63
CA ALA A 167 0.51 -14.91 16.68
C ALA A 167 -0.11 -13.51 16.67
N ARG A 168 0.69 -12.45 16.60
CA ARG A 168 0.21 -11.06 16.55
C ARG A 168 -0.51 -10.76 15.25
N GLY A 169 0.02 -11.21 14.10
CA GLY A 169 -0.62 -10.99 12.81
C GLY A 169 -1.99 -11.65 12.71
N HIS A 170 -2.15 -12.88 13.23
CA HIS A 170 -3.46 -13.54 13.29
C HIS A 170 -4.43 -12.80 14.23
N TYR A 171 -3.94 -12.35 15.40
CA TYR A 171 -4.76 -11.58 16.34
C TYR A 171 -5.23 -10.26 15.69
N PHE A 172 -4.31 -9.53 15.07
CA PHE A 172 -4.62 -8.29 14.33
C PHE A 172 -5.72 -8.50 13.28
N LEU A 173 -5.55 -9.50 12.40
CA LEU A 173 -6.50 -9.77 11.31
C LEU A 173 -7.87 -10.26 11.82
N LEU A 174 -7.91 -11.06 12.88
CA LEU A 174 -9.15 -11.65 13.39
C LEU A 174 -9.93 -10.71 14.32
N THR A 175 -9.25 -9.77 14.99
CA THR A 175 -9.90 -8.84 15.93
C THR A 175 -10.14 -7.46 15.34
N GLY A 176 -9.46 -7.08 14.25
CA GLY A 176 -9.47 -5.72 13.73
C GLY A 176 -8.83 -4.71 14.69
N GLN A 177 -7.85 -5.18 15.49
CA GLN A 177 -7.11 -4.32 16.42
C GLN A 177 -6.58 -3.08 15.71
N SER A 178 -6.72 -1.92 16.33
CA SER A 178 -6.00 -0.70 15.95
C SER A 178 -4.65 -0.67 16.68
N ILE A 179 -3.58 -0.46 15.94
CA ILE A 179 -2.21 -0.34 16.44
C ILE A 179 -1.81 1.12 16.33
N SER A 180 -1.40 1.73 17.44
CA SER A 180 -0.88 3.10 17.47
C SER A 180 0.51 3.20 16.84
N ALA A 181 0.94 4.41 16.51
CA ALA A 181 2.30 4.66 15.98
C ALA A 181 3.40 4.17 16.92
N THR A 182 3.22 4.35 18.24
CA THR A 182 4.17 3.89 19.27
C THR A 182 4.26 2.37 19.29
N GLU A 183 3.10 1.67 19.31
CA GLU A 183 3.09 0.21 19.24
C GLU A 183 3.68 -0.31 17.93
N ALA A 184 3.43 0.37 16.81
CA ALA A 184 3.99 0.02 15.51
C ALA A 184 5.53 0.14 15.50
N LEU A 185 6.09 1.17 16.15
CA LEU A 185 7.54 1.32 16.33
C LEU A 185 8.11 0.21 17.20
N GLU A 186 7.48 -0.10 18.33
CA GLU A 186 7.90 -1.18 19.24
C GLU A 186 7.84 -2.57 18.57
N MET A 187 6.90 -2.77 17.66
CA MET A 187 6.76 -4.00 16.88
C MET A 187 7.71 -4.07 15.66
N GLY A 188 8.38 -2.97 15.30
CA GLY A 188 9.21 -2.88 14.12
C GLY A 188 8.44 -2.76 12.81
N LEU A 189 7.17 -2.36 12.85
CA LEU A 189 6.35 -2.09 11.66
C LEU A 189 6.72 -0.76 11.00
N VAL A 190 7.19 0.21 11.79
CA VAL A 190 7.68 1.50 11.33
C VAL A 190 9.07 1.77 11.89
N ASN A 191 9.85 2.60 11.20
CA ASN A 191 11.24 2.88 11.57
C ASN A 191 11.39 4.11 12.44
N GLU A 192 10.57 5.14 12.22
CA GLU A 192 10.59 6.38 12.99
C GLU A 192 9.15 6.88 13.20
N VAL A 193 8.89 7.48 14.37
CA VAL A 193 7.63 8.18 14.67
C VAL A 193 7.95 9.66 14.89
N LEU A 194 7.30 10.53 14.14
CA LEU A 194 7.60 11.95 14.08
C LEU A 194 6.30 12.79 14.10
N PRO A 195 6.38 14.07 14.51
CA PRO A 195 5.30 15.01 14.28
C PRO A 195 4.94 15.11 12.77
N PRO A 196 3.67 15.33 12.39
CA PRO A 196 3.25 15.40 10.99
C PRO A 196 4.07 16.36 10.13
N ALA A 197 4.47 17.51 10.69
CA ALA A 197 5.24 18.52 9.97
C ALA A 197 6.66 18.08 9.60
N ASP A 198 7.23 17.11 10.33
CA ASP A 198 8.62 16.67 10.16
C ASP A 198 8.74 15.46 9.22
N LEU A 199 7.65 14.77 8.91
CA LEU A 199 7.65 13.53 8.13
C LEU A 199 8.23 13.71 6.72
N LEU A 200 7.68 14.62 5.93
CA LEU A 200 8.14 14.84 4.55
C LEU A 200 9.55 15.44 4.48
N PRO A 201 9.92 16.42 5.32
CA PRO A 201 11.32 16.87 5.45
C PRO A 201 12.29 15.70 5.75
N ARG A 202 11.93 14.80 6.67
CA ARG A 202 12.75 13.64 7.03
C ARG A 202 12.86 12.63 5.89
N ALA A 203 11.76 12.32 5.21
CA ALA A 203 11.79 11.45 4.04
C ALA A 203 12.70 12.01 2.93
N ARG A 204 12.63 13.31 2.66
CA ARG A 204 13.52 14.00 1.69
C ARG A 204 14.97 13.98 2.12
N GLU A 205 15.27 14.08 3.41
CA GLU A 205 16.62 13.94 3.95
C GLU A 205 17.17 12.53 3.70
N LEU A 206 16.40 11.50 4.02
CA LEU A 206 16.75 10.10 3.76
C LEU A 206 16.96 9.85 2.26
N ALA A 207 16.06 10.36 1.41
CA ALA A 207 16.21 10.25 -0.05
C ALA A 207 17.52 10.90 -0.54
N ARG A 208 17.82 12.13 -0.10
CA ARG A 208 19.10 12.79 -0.44
C ARG A 208 20.32 11.99 0.04
N SER A 209 20.22 11.32 1.19
CA SER A 209 21.30 10.44 1.66
C SER A 209 21.48 9.23 0.75
N MET A 210 20.38 8.61 0.33
CA MET A 210 20.41 7.47 -0.61
C MET A 210 20.99 7.87 -1.97
N LEU A 211 20.68 9.06 -2.47
CA LEU A 211 21.18 9.56 -3.76
C LEU A 211 22.71 9.67 -3.83
N LYS A 212 23.40 9.71 -2.69
CA LYS A 212 24.88 9.67 -2.63
C LYS A 212 25.47 8.33 -3.09
N GLN A 213 24.66 7.27 -3.09
CA GLN A 213 25.11 5.96 -3.56
C GLN A 213 24.91 5.84 -5.08
N PRO A 214 25.73 5.03 -5.77
CA PRO A 214 25.54 4.75 -7.20
C PRO A 214 24.14 4.21 -7.50
N ARG A 215 23.55 4.63 -8.63
CA ARG A 215 22.18 4.24 -9.05
C ARG A 215 21.95 2.73 -9.04
N LEU A 216 22.88 1.95 -9.56
CA LEU A 216 22.73 0.49 -9.61
C LEU A 216 22.80 -0.15 -8.21
N VAL A 217 23.56 0.42 -7.28
CA VAL A 217 23.62 -0.05 -5.90
C VAL A 217 22.26 0.14 -5.22
N ARG A 218 21.63 1.32 -5.37
CA ARG A 218 20.29 1.59 -4.82
C ARG A 218 19.25 0.62 -5.37
N ARG A 219 19.26 0.37 -6.68
CA ARG A 219 18.29 -0.53 -7.33
C ARG A 219 18.48 -1.99 -6.94
N TYR A 220 19.69 -2.45 -7.00
CA TYR A 220 19.97 -3.87 -6.77
C TYR A 220 19.85 -4.27 -5.31
N ILE A 221 20.11 -3.35 -4.35
CA ILE A 221 19.86 -3.64 -2.94
C ILE A 221 18.36 -3.87 -2.71
N ARG A 222 17.48 -3.00 -3.23
CA ARG A 222 16.03 -3.18 -3.10
C ARG A 222 15.55 -4.46 -3.78
N THR A 223 16.04 -4.74 -4.98
CA THR A 223 15.73 -5.98 -5.70
C THR A 223 16.09 -7.22 -4.85
N CYS A 224 17.28 -7.23 -4.24
CA CYS A 224 17.72 -8.32 -3.36
C CYS A 224 16.85 -8.45 -2.11
N LEU A 225 16.59 -7.34 -1.42
CA LEU A 225 15.82 -7.34 -0.16
C LEU A 225 14.40 -7.82 -0.35
N ASN A 226 13.77 -7.51 -1.49
CA ASN A 226 12.37 -7.87 -1.76
C ASN A 226 12.18 -9.23 -2.44
N GLN A 227 13.25 -9.92 -2.81
CA GLN A 227 13.16 -11.18 -3.57
C GLN A 227 12.33 -12.26 -2.87
N GLU A 228 12.57 -12.48 -1.59
CA GLU A 228 11.85 -13.50 -0.81
C GLU A 228 10.38 -13.15 -0.63
N LEU A 229 10.08 -11.89 -0.29
CA LEU A 229 8.70 -11.44 -0.13
C LEU A 229 7.91 -11.55 -1.43
N LYS A 230 8.51 -11.17 -2.55
CA LYS A 230 7.90 -11.31 -3.89
C LYS A 230 7.58 -12.76 -4.21
N ALA A 231 8.53 -13.68 -3.97
CA ALA A 231 8.31 -15.11 -4.20
C ALA A 231 7.12 -15.62 -3.38
N ARG A 232 7.08 -15.30 -2.08
CA ARG A 232 5.98 -15.70 -1.20
C ARG A 232 4.62 -15.11 -1.64
N LEU A 233 4.60 -13.83 -2.05
CA LEU A 233 3.36 -13.22 -2.55
C LEU A 233 2.88 -13.89 -3.85
N HIS A 234 3.78 -14.19 -4.79
CA HIS A 234 3.41 -14.93 -5.99
C HIS A 234 2.77 -16.29 -5.69
N ASP A 235 3.26 -16.99 -4.66
CA ASP A 235 2.75 -18.30 -4.28
C ASP A 235 1.34 -18.24 -3.65
N VAL A 236 1.02 -17.18 -2.87
CA VAL A 236 -0.19 -17.20 -2.03
C VAL A 236 -1.25 -16.18 -2.43
N LEU A 237 -0.89 -15.12 -3.17
CA LEU A 237 -1.81 -14.02 -3.45
C LEU A 237 -3.01 -14.45 -4.28
N GLY A 238 -2.77 -15.22 -5.35
CA GLY A 238 -3.86 -15.75 -6.17
C GLY A 238 -4.80 -16.68 -5.40
N TYR A 239 -4.28 -17.49 -4.48
CA TYR A 239 -5.08 -18.35 -3.61
C TYR A 239 -5.92 -17.52 -2.62
N GLY A 240 -5.30 -16.52 -1.96
CA GLY A 240 -6.00 -15.64 -1.03
C GLY A 240 -7.15 -14.89 -1.68
N LEU A 241 -6.89 -14.26 -2.82
CA LEU A 241 -7.89 -13.55 -3.61
C LEU A 241 -9.02 -14.45 -4.11
N ALA A 242 -8.72 -15.69 -4.50
CA ALA A 242 -9.77 -16.65 -4.89
C ALA A 242 -10.71 -16.95 -3.72
N LEU A 243 -10.18 -17.16 -2.51
CA LEU A 243 -11.01 -17.39 -1.31
C LEU A 243 -11.81 -16.14 -0.93
N GLU A 244 -11.22 -14.95 -1.04
CA GLU A 244 -11.92 -13.69 -0.84
C GLU A 244 -13.10 -13.54 -1.81
N GLY A 245 -12.87 -13.80 -3.10
CA GLY A 245 -13.90 -13.76 -4.13
C GLY A 245 -15.03 -14.74 -3.86
N ILE A 246 -14.71 -15.99 -3.55
CA ILE A 246 -15.70 -17.03 -3.22
C ILE A 246 -16.55 -16.61 -2.01
N ALA A 247 -15.92 -16.09 -0.95
CA ALA A 247 -16.62 -15.65 0.25
C ALA A 247 -17.54 -14.44 0.03
N ARG A 248 -17.33 -13.67 -1.05
CA ARG A 248 -18.15 -12.50 -1.44
C ARG A 248 -19.26 -12.82 -2.43
N MET A 249 -19.21 -13.98 -3.07
CA MET A 249 -20.23 -14.35 -4.05
C MET A 249 -21.56 -14.62 -3.36
N LYS A 250 -22.63 -14.23 -4.03
CA LYS A 250 -24.00 -14.50 -3.58
C LYS A 250 -24.23 -16.02 -3.55
N GLU A 251 -24.65 -16.54 -2.40
CA GLU A 251 -25.18 -17.89 -2.35
C GLU A 251 -26.45 -17.99 -3.20
N PRO A 252 -26.63 -19.07 -3.98
CA PRO A 252 -27.89 -19.29 -4.67
C PRO A 252 -29.02 -19.30 -3.64
N ALA A 253 -30.14 -18.66 -3.96
CA ALA A 253 -31.34 -18.82 -3.15
C ALA A 253 -31.69 -20.32 -3.11
N VAL A 254 -31.66 -20.92 -1.91
CA VAL A 254 -32.10 -22.29 -1.65
C VAL A 254 -33.61 -22.36 -1.74
#